data_0e7dfeb99c8ce12b01eba81960d20dbf
#
_entry.id   0e7dfeb99c8ce12b01eba81960d20dbf
#
_cell.length_a   1.000
_cell.length_b   1.000
_cell.length_c   1.000
_cell.angle_alpha   90.00
_cell.angle_beta   90.00
_cell.angle_gamma   90.00
#
_symmetry.space_group_name_H-M   'P 1'
#
loop_
_entity.id
_entity.type
_entity.pdbx_description
1 polymer ?
#
loop_
_entity_poly.entity_id
_entity_poly.type
_entity_poly.pdbx_seq_one_letter_code
_entity_poly.pdbx_strand_id
1 'polypeptide(L)'
;MYKKSLTIAAVLGALTLNVGAWDYEGHHAINELALASLPADFGGFALTPAFKNRVAFLGGEPDRWRNVGDLPLRHFNGPDHYIDLEDLKLYGLTPETLPLMRYDLVADIARERVAHPDKFPPIDPAKDADHTRELSGFLPWAITEYYEKLKSCFSYLKTFQKYGGTPEEIANAQANVVYVMGVMGHFVGDGSQPLHTTMHFNGWVGDNPHGYTTSLKFHQWIDGGYFRQTGGINVGKLAGKIHPAERIKNAGQPDGMFRDAVSYIVEQNKLVGPLYALDKEGKLTGEGDKGLEGRVFLDGQLVKAGQMLGDIWYTAWLEAPEDQYLEKQLQGRNAAPAGTEKK
;
A
#
# COMPACT_ATOMS: atom_id res chain seq x y z
N MET A 1 -56.62 32.21 13.72
CA MET A 1 -55.80 31.18 14.38
C MET A 1 -55.10 30.39 13.30
N TYR A 2 -53.86 30.73 12.95
CA TYR A 2 -53.05 30.00 11.98
C TYR A 2 -52.13 29.03 12.73
N LYS A 3 -52.34 27.72 12.55
CA LYS A 3 -51.43 26.68 13.03
C LYS A 3 -50.24 26.61 12.07
N LYS A 4 -49.06 26.98 12.53
CA LYS A 4 -47.79 26.72 11.83
C LYS A 4 -47.38 25.26 12.10
N SER A 5 -47.45 24.45 11.07
CA SER A 5 -46.83 23.10 11.09
C SER A 5 -45.34 23.25 10.90
N LEU A 6 -44.56 22.82 11.88
CA LEU A 6 -43.11 22.75 11.82
C LEU A 6 -42.73 21.38 11.20
N THR A 7 -42.29 21.40 9.95
CA THR A 7 -41.74 20.19 9.30
C THR A 7 -40.27 20.07 9.71
N ILE A 8 -39.98 19.10 10.56
CA ILE A 8 -38.62 18.73 10.90
C ILE A 8 -38.09 17.88 9.75
N ALA A 9 -37.21 18.46 8.92
CA ALA A 9 -36.44 17.73 7.95
C ALA A 9 -35.33 16.95 8.68
N ALA A 10 -35.50 15.64 8.80
CA ALA A 10 -34.43 14.75 9.27
C ALA A 10 -33.35 14.67 8.17
N VAL A 11 -32.24 15.35 8.37
CA VAL A 11 -31.03 15.15 7.58
C VAL A 11 -30.48 13.79 7.96
N LEU A 12 -30.77 12.77 7.18
CA LEU A 12 -30.02 11.51 7.21
C LEU A 12 -28.62 11.82 6.65
N GLY A 13 -27.69 12.10 7.55
CA GLY A 13 -26.28 12.08 7.24
C GLY A 13 -25.91 10.66 6.79
N ALA A 14 -25.61 10.48 5.52
CA ALA A 14 -24.96 9.29 5.02
C ALA A 14 -23.61 9.19 5.75
N LEU A 15 -23.51 8.34 6.76
CA LEU A 15 -22.25 7.88 7.31
C LEU A 15 -21.54 7.13 6.18
N THR A 16 -20.64 7.82 5.48
CA THR A 16 -19.63 7.18 4.65
C THR A 16 -18.78 6.33 5.60
N LEU A 17 -19.05 5.03 5.61
CA LEU A 17 -18.19 4.06 6.28
C LEU A 17 -16.84 4.15 5.55
N ASN A 18 -15.86 4.79 6.17
CA ASN A 18 -14.48 4.75 5.71
C ASN A 18 -14.02 3.29 5.81
N VAL A 19 -13.97 2.62 4.67
CA VAL A 19 -13.35 1.30 4.52
C VAL A 19 -11.87 1.61 4.27
N GLY A 20 -11.07 1.62 5.33
CA GLY A 20 -9.61 1.68 5.23
C GLY A 20 -9.07 0.27 5.02
N ALA A 21 -8.07 0.08 4.16
CA ALA A 21 -7.09 -1.00 4.23
C ALA A 21 -6.54 -1.07 5.65
N TRP A 22 -5.77 -2.14 6.05
CA TRP A 22 -5.30 -2.11 7.46
C TRP A 22 -5.49 -0.72 8.05
N ASP A 23 -6.33 -0.50 9.05
CA ASP A 23 -6.57 0.87 9.50
C ASP A 23 -5.25 1.57 9.89
N TYR A 24 -5.29 2.84 10.25
CA TYR A 24 -4.11 3.64 10.57
C TYR A 24 -3.12 2.91 11.50
N GLU A 25 -3.63 2.16 12.49
CA GLU A 25 -2.78 1.43 13.45
C GLU A 25 -2.04 0.27 12.81
N GLY A 26 -2.67 -0.43 11.85
CA GLY A 26 -2.06 -1.52 11.11
C GLY A 26 -0.93 -1.05 10.22
N HIS A 27 -1.14 0.00 9.41
CA HIS A 27 -0.09 0.57 8.56
C HIS A 27 1.07 1.17 9.37
N HIS A 28 0.76 1.81 10.51
CA HIS A 28 1.76 2.29 11.44
C HIS A 28 2.64 1.14 11.96
N ALA A 29 2.00 0.06 12.40
CA ALA A 29 2.70 -1.13 12.89
C ALA A 29 3.56 -1.81 11.80
N ILE A 30 3.08 -1.89 10.55
CA ILE A 30 3.82 -2.45 9.42
C ILE A 30 5.11 -1.66 9.17
N ASN A 31 5.04 -0.32 9.17
CA ASN A 31 6.22 0.53 9.03
C ASN A 31 7.21 0.33 10.17
N GLU A 32 6.74 0.20 11.41
CA GLU A 32 7.62 -0.07 12.56
C GLU A 32 8.27 -1.46 12.47
N LEU A 33 7.54 -2.47 12.02
CA LEU A 33 8.08 -3.81 11.80
C LEU A 33 9.15 -3.82 10.70
N ALA A 34 8.91 -3.11 9.59
CA ALA A 34 9.90 -2.97 8.52
C ALA A 34 11.18 -2.26 9.01
N LEU A 35 11.04 -1.20 9.83
CA LEU A 35 12.20 -0.55 10.44
C LEU A 35 13.00 -1.48 11.36
N ALA A 36 12.33 -2.45 11.99
CA ALA A 36 12.99 -3.43 12.85
C ALA A 36 13.83 -4.46 12.06
N SER A 37 13.57 -4.67 10.77
CA SER A 37 14.34 -5.58 9.91
C SER A 37 15.62 -4.97 9.38
N LEU A 38 15.73 -3.63 9.35
CA LEU A 38 16.83 -2.95 8.68
C LEU A 38 18.15 -3.13 9.42
N PRO A 39 19.24 -3.42 8.71
CA PRO A 39 20.57 -3.56 9.32
C PRO A 39 21.10 -2.20 9.81
N ALA A 40 22.02 -2.23 10.77
CA ALA A 40 22.53 -1.03 11.42
C ALA A 40 23.27 -0.06 10.46
N ASP A 41 23.78 -0.56 9.36
CA ASP A 41 24.45 0.21 8.31
C ASP A 41 23.50 0.78 7.24
N PHE A 42 22.22 0.42 7.30
CA PHE A 42 21.18 1.03 6.46
C PHE A 42 21.02 2.50 6.81
N GLY A 43 21.66 3.39 6.06
CA GLY A 43 21.53 4.83 6.15
C GLY A 43 21.13 5.34 7.55
N GLY A 44 22.04 5.28 8.52
CA GLY A 44 21.77 5.43 9.98
C GLY A 44 20.82 6.58 10.39
N PHE A 45 20.61 7.59 9.51
CA PHE A 45 19.64 8.67 9.72
C PHE A 45 18.19 8.14 9.83
N ALA A 46 17.81 7.14 9.03
CA ALA A 46 16.46 6.58 9.01
C ALA A 46 16.10 5.86 10.31
N LEU A 47 17.09 5.48 11.11
CA LEU A 47 16.92 4.77 12.37
C LEU A 47 16.88 5.70 13.59
N THR A 48 16.98 7.01 13.41
CA THR A 48 16.80 7.97 14.51
C THR A 48 15.33 7.99 14.98
N PRO A 49 15.06 8.26 16.29
CA PRO A 49 13.68 8.29 16.80
C PRO A 49 12.74 9.22 16.01
N ALA A 50 13.22 10.38 15.59
CA ALA A 50 12.43 11.35 14.82
C ALA A 50 12.01 10.80 13.47
N PHE A 51 12.92 10.17 12.73
CA PHE A 51 12.61 9.58 11.42
C PHE A 51 11.77 8.31 11.54
N LYS A 52 12.02 7.46 12.53
CA LYS A 52 11.18 6.30 12.81
C LYS A 52 9.72 6.71 13.03
N ASN A 53 9.48 7.69 13.90
CA ASN A 53 8.14 8.21 14.13
C ASN A 53 7.52 8.80 12.85
N ARG A 54 8.30 9.49 12.02
CA ARG A 54 7.82 10.06 10.77
C ARG A 54 7.47 8.97 9.75
N VAL A 55 8.31 7.95 9.59
CA VAL A 55 8.03 6.80 8.71
C VAL A 55 6.74 6.10 9.15
N ALA A 56 6.60 5.80 10.43
CA ALA A 56 5.40 5.15 10.96
C ALA A 56 4.13 5.96 10.68
N PHE A 57 4.15 7.28 10.96
CA PHE A 57 3.02 8.19 10.70
C PHE A 57 2.60 8.22 9.22
N LEU A 58 3.55 8.21 8.29
CA LEU A 58 3.30 8.33 6.85
C LEU A 58 2.56 7.12 6.26
N GLY A 59 2.54 5.98 6.95
CA GLY A 59 1.77 4.81 6.53
C GLY A 59 0.27 5.08 6.37
N GLY A 60 -0.29 6.07 7.04
CA GLY A 60 -1.71 6.43 6.92
C GLY A 60 -2.02 7.49 5.84
N GLU A 61 -1.03 8.05 5.15
CA GLU A 61 -1.27 9.14 4.17
C GLU A 61 -2.12 8.71 2.96
N PRO A 62 -1.85 7.55 2.31
CA PRO A 62 -2.62 7.16 1.13
C PRO A 62 -4.12 6.98 1.41
N ASP A 63 -4.50 6.44 2.56
CA ASP A 63 -5.89 6.34 2.97
C ASP A 63 -6.57 7.71 3.08
N ARG A 64 -5.85 8.72 3.57
CA ARG A 64 -6.38 10.08 3.61
C ARG A 64 -6.64 10.63 2.22
N TRP A 65 -5.77 10.34 1.24
CA TRP A 65 -5.93 10.81 -0.14
C TRP A 65 -7.14 10.18 -0.84
N ARG A 66 -7.38 8.88 -0.65
CA ARG A 66 -8.54 8.22 -1.27
C ARG A 66 -9.86 8.51 -0.56
N ASN A 67 -9.83 8.91 0.72
CA ASN A 67 -11.02 9.13 1.54
C ASN A 67 -11.51 10.58 1.55
N VAL A 68 -10.82 11.52 0.90
CA VAL A 68 -11.28 12.91 0.77
C VAL A 68 -12.46 13.05 -0.19
N GLY A 69 -13.20 14.15 -0.07
CA GLY A 69 -14.29 14.48 -0.99
C GLY A 69 -13.84 14.96 -2.37
N ASP A 70 -12.55 15.16 -2.58
CA ASP A 70 -11.93 15.60 -3.84
C ASP A 70 -11.86 14.44 -4.84
N LEU A 71 -12.69 14.47 -5.87
CA LEU A 71 -12.80 13.36 -6.83
C LEU A 71 -11.52 13.08 -7.62
N PRO A 72 -10.77 14.08 -8.13
CA PRO A 72 -9.49 13.81 -8.79
C PRO A 72 -8.51 13.09 -7.88
N LEU A 73 -8.41 13.47 -6.61
CA LEU A 73 -7.50 12.83 -5.67
C LEU A 73 -7.90 11.37 -5.38
N ARG A 74 -9.21 11.11 -5.22
CA ARG A 74 -9.76 9.75 -5.10
C ARG A 74 -9.53 8.92 -6.36
N HIS A 75 -9.77 9.50 -7.54
CA HIS A 75 -9.55 8.84 -8.83
C HIS A 75 -8.12 8.32 -8.98
N PHE A 76 -7.13 9.14 -8.62
CA PHE A 76 -5.72 8.74 -8.73
C PHE A 76 -5.28 7.74 -7.65
N ASN A 77 -5.81 7.86 -6.43
CA ASN A 77 -5.30 7.07 -5.31
C ASN A 77 -6.17 5.86 -4.96
N GLY A 78 -7.46 5.89 -5.26
CA GLY A 78 -8.37 4.79 -4.91
C GLY A 78 -7.92 3.43 -5.46
N PRO A 79 -7.65 3.29 -6.77
CA PRO A 79 -7.27 2.02 -7.36
C PRO A 79 -5.89 1.49 -6.95
N ASP A 80 -5.02 2.32 -6.37
CA ASP A 80 -3.69 1.93 -5.94
C ASP A 80 -3.68 0.99 -4.73
N HIS A 81 -4.82 0.92 -4.00
CA HIS A 81 -4.95 0.15 -2.77
C HIS A 81 -5.29 -1.32 -2.96
N TYR A 82 -5.66 -1.76 -4.15
CA TYR A 82 -6.14 -3.12 -4.37
C TYR A 82 -5.82 -3.65 -5.77
N ILE A 83 -6.05 -4.94 -5.95
CA ILE A 83 -6.18 -5.58 -7.25
C ILE A 83 -7.13 -6.78 -7.13
N ASP A 84 -8.23 -6.77 -7.91
CA ASP A 84 -9.19 -7.86 -7.98
C ASP A 84 -8.68 -8.91 -8.97
N LEU A 85 -7.89 -9.87 -8.48
CA LEU A 85 -7.21 -10.86 -9.33
C LEU A 85 -8.19 -11.73 -10.14
N GLU A 86 -9.39 -11.95 -9.60
CA GLU A 86 -10.44 -12.71 -10.30
C GLU A 86 -10.94 -12.01 -11.56
N ASP A 87 -10.86 -10.67 -11.61
CA ASP A 87 -11.33 -9.87 -12.74
C ASP A 87 -10.37 -9.89 -13.93
N LEU A 88 -9.11 -10.23 -13.73
CA LEU A 88 -8.11 -10.27 -14.80
C LEU A 88 -8.54 -11.16 -15.98
N LYS A 89 -9.23 -12.27 -15.70
CA LYS A 89 -9.76 -13.17 -16.74
C LYS A 89 -10.78 -12.51 -17.68
N LEU A 90 -11.49 -11.46 -17.20
CA LEU A 90 -12.44 -10.72 -18.03
C LEU A 90 -11.73 -10.00 -19.18
N TYR A 91 -10.47 -9.66 -18.97
CA TYR A 91 -9.60 -8.96 -19.91
C TYR A 91 -8.62 -9.90 -20.63
N GLY A 92 -8.77 -11.22 -20.47
CA GLY A 92 -7.87 -12.23 -21.04
C GLY A 92 -6.47 -12.22 -20.41
N LEU A 93 -6.34 -11.67 -19.20
CA LEU A 93 -5.09 -11.57 -18.45
C LEU A 93 -5.02 -12.59 -17.31
N THR A 94 -3.78 -12.88 -16.91
CA THR A 94 -3.43 -13.59 -15.68
C THR A 94 -2.39 -12.76 -14.91
N PRO A 95 -2.12 -13.06 -13.64
CA PRO A 95 -1.07 -12.37 -12.90
C PRO A 95 0.29 -12.38 -13.62
N GLU A 96 0.63 -13.50 -14.30
CA GLU A 96 1.90 -13.66 -15.01
C GLU A 96 1.96 -12.81 -16.30
N THR A 97 0.80 -12.52 -16.91
CA THR A 97 0.71 -11.74 -18.16
C THR A 97 0.38 -10.27 -17.94
N LEU A 98 0.26 -9.81 -16.68
CA LEU A 98 0.05 -8.40 -16.40
C LEU A 98 1.14 -7.54 -17.07
N PRO A 99 0.75 -6.46 -17.80
CA PRO A 99 1.71 -5.57 -18.42
C PRO A 99 2.52 -4.81 -17.36
N LEU A 100 3.80 -4.57 -17.64
CA LEU A 100 4.65 -3.78 -16.74
C LEU A 100 4.15 -2.33 -16.60
N MET A 101 3.63 -1.77 -17.68
CA MET A 101 3.18 -0.37 -17.70
C MET A 101 1.70 -0.27 -17.34
N ARG A 102 1.38 0.54 -16.33
CA ARG A 102 0.01 0.77 -15.83
C ARG A 102 -0.99 1.15 -16.93
N TYR A 103 -0.57 2.02 -17.85
CA TYR A 103 -1.46 2.50 -18.91
C TYR A 103 -1.73 1.44 -20.00
N ASP A 104 -0.87 0.44 -20.14
CA ASP A 104 -1.15 -0.69 -21.04
C ASP A 104 -2.31 -1.52 -20.47
N LEU A 105 -2.36 -1.76 -19.15
CA LEU A 105 -3.52 -2.39 -18.52
C LEU A 105 -4.81 -1.60 -18.76
N VAL A 106 -4.78 -0.27 -18.58
CA VAL A 106 -5.96 0.58 -18.82
C VAL A 106 -6.43 0.46 -20.29
N ALA A 107 -5.48 0.43 -21.23
CA ALA A 107 -5.79 0.24 -22.65
C ALA A 107 -6.36 -1.15 -22.95
N ASP A 108 -5.88 -2.20 -22.28
CA ASP A 108 -6.42 -3.56 -22.41
C ASP A 108 -7.84 -3.65 -21.86
N ILE A 109 -8.11 -3.09 -20.68
CA ILE A 109 -9.44 -2.98 -20.09
C ILE A 109 -10.40 -2.27 -21.05
N ALA A 110 -10.02 -1.11 -21.57
CA ALA A 110 -10.86 -0.32 -22.46
C ALA A 110 -11.16 -1.08 -23.77
N ARG A 111 -10.17 -1.77 -24.36
CA ARG A 111 -10.34 -2.56 -25.56
C ARG A 111 -11.32 -3.73 -25.37
N GLU A 112 -11.17 -4.49 -24.29
CA GLU A 112 -12.05 -5.61 -23.98
C GLU A 112 -13.49 -5.15 -23.72
N ARG A 113 -13.69 -4.07 -22.98
CA ARG A 113 -15.02 -3.52 -22.71
C ARG A 113 -15.74 -3.05 -23.98
N VAL A 114 -15.01 -2.50 -24.95
CA VAL A 114 -15.56 -2.11 -26.25
C VAL A 114 -15.85 -3.30 -27.13
N ALA A 115 -14.94 -4.29 -27.14
CA ALA A 115 -15.07 -5.50 -28.00
C ALA A 115 -16.16 -6.46 -27.49
N HIS A 116 -16.36 -6.54 -26.18
CA HIS A 116 -17.25 -7.52 -25.54
C HIS A 116 -18.14 -6.88 -24.46
N PRO A 117 -18.98 -5.87 -24.78
CA PRO A 117 -19.76 -5.14 -23.80
C PRO A 117 -20.73 -6.02 -22.99
N ASP A 118 -21.13 -7.15 -23.53
CA ASP A 118 -22.00 -8.14 -22.89
C ASP A 118 -21.33 -8.89 -21.72
N LYS A 119 -20.01 -8.89 -21.64
CA LYS A 119 -19.27 -9.48 -20.51
C LYS A 119 -19.30 -8.61 -19.26
N PHE A 120 -19.60 -7.32 -19.39
CA PHE A 120 -19.46 -6.36 -18.33
C PHE A 120 -20.84 -5.81 -17.89
N PRO A 121 -21.16 -5.87 -16.58
CA PRO A 121 -22.39 -5.25 -16.11
C PRO A 121 -22.35 -3.74 -16.30
N PRO A 122 -23.50 -3.10 -16.55
CA PRO A 122 -23.58 -1.63 -16.59
C PRO A 122 -23.09 -1.02 -15.28
N ILE A 123 -22.26 0.01 -15.39
CA ILE A 123 -21.82 0.80 -14.25
C ILE A 123 -22.90 1.82 -13.92
N ASP A 124 -23.36 1.86 -12.65
CA ASP A 124 -24.27 2.88 -12.14
C ASP A 124 -23.49 4.19 -11.94
N PRO A 125 -23.76 5.26 -12.74
CA PRO A 125 -23.01 6.51 -12.64
C PRO A 125 -23.12 7.18 -11.27
N ALA A 126 -24.19 6.92 -10.51
CA ALA A 126 -24.36 7.46 -9.16
C ALA A 126 -23.36 6.83 -8.14
N LYS A 127 -22.78 5.67 -8.49
CA LYS A 127 -21.82 4.95 -7.66
C LYS A 127 -20.40 5.01 -8.21
N ASP A 128 -20.17 5.75 -9.29
CA ASP A 128 -18.89 5.83 -10.01
C ASP A 128 -18.48 7.30 -10.23
N ALA A 129 -18.64 8.12 -9.20
CA ALA A 129 -18.33 9.54 -9.29
C ALA A 129 -16.83 9.81 -9.56
N ASP A 130 -15.95 8.92 -9.13
CA ASP A 130 -14.52 8.98 -9.33
C ASP A 130 -14.01 8.19 -10.56
N HIS A 131 -14.91 7.58 -11.33
CA HIS A 131 -14.60 6.82 -12.55
C HIS A 131 -13.54 5.73 -12.34
N THR A 132 -13.69 4.92 -11.29
CA THR A 132 -12.76 3.84 -10.96
C THR A 132 -13.40 2.44 -10.99
N ARG A 133 -14.73 2.34 -11.15
CA ARG A 133 -15.48 1.07 -11.07
C ARG A 133 -15.14 0.05 -12.15
N GLU A 134 -14.57 0.50 -13.25
CA GLU A 134 -14.14 -0.39 -14.33
C GLU A 134 -12.74 -0.95 -14.15
N LEU A 135 -11.99 -0.45 -13.17
CA LEU A 135 -10.60 -0.81 -12.94
C LEU A 135 -10.51 -1.99 -11.97
N SER A 136 -9.68 -2.96 -12.31
CA SER A 136 -9.34 -4.10 -11.42
C SER A 136 -8.35 -3.73 -10.32
N GLY A 137 -7.89 -2.48 -10.26
CA GLY A 137 -6.91 -1.98 -9.30
C GLY A 137 -5.48 -1.94 -9.82
N PHE A 138 -4.61 -1.22 -9.09
CA PHE A 138 -3.22 -0.93 -9.50
C PHE A 138 -2.17 -1.22 -8.42
N LEU A 139 -2.48 -2.01 -7.41
CA LEU A 139 -1.61 -2.24 -6.25
C LEU A 139 -0.18 -2.69 -6.62
N PRO A 140 0.06 -3.63 -7.59
CA PRO A 140 1.42 -3.99 -7.98
C PRO A 140 2.21 -2.83 -8.57
N TRP A 141 1.55 -1.96 -9.35
CA TRP A 141 2.17 -0.77 -9.94
C TRP A 141 2.47 0.28 -8.88
N ALA A 142 1.59 0.47 -7.89
CA ALA A 142 1.84 1.37 -6.77
C ALA A 142 3.09 0.95 -5.98
N ILE A 143 3.21 -0.33 -5.62
CA ILE A 143 4.40 -0.87 -4.96
C ILE A 143 5.66 -0.61 -5.79
N THR A 144 5.62 -0.92 -7.09
CA THR A 144 6.78 -0.76 -7.99
C THR A 144 7.15 0.70 -8.19
N GLU A 145 6.17 1.58 -8.36
CA GLU A 145 6.39 3.03 -8.52
C GLU A 145 7.10 3.61 -7.29
N TYR A 146 6.64 3.26 -6.09
CA TYR A 146 7.27 3.73 -4.85
C TYR A 146 8.66 3.12 -4.64
N TYR A 147 8.91 1.88 -5.09
CA TYR A 147 10.25 1.31 -5.10
C TYR A 147 11.21 2.12 -5.98
N GLU A 148 10.81 2.46 -7.20
CA GLU A 148 11.65 3.25 -8.11
C GLU A 148 11.86 4.69 -7.61
N LYS A 149 10.82 5.31 -7.01
CA LYS A 149 10.97 6.61 -6.33
C LYS A 149 11.97 6.53 -5.18
N LEU A 150 11.90 5.47 -4.36
CA LEU A 150 12.81 5.29 -3.23
C LEU A 150 14.26 5.09 -3.72
N LYS A 151 14.46 4.29 -4.75
CA LYS A 151 15.76 4.08 -5.40
C LYS A 151 16.33 5.40 -5.93
N SER A 152 15.49 6.23 -6.57
CA SER A 152 15.87 7.59 -7.00
C SER A 152 16.27 8.48 -5.81
N CYS A 153 15.51 8.47 -4.71
CA CYS A 153 15.86 9.23 -3.51
C CYS A 153 17.21 8.81 -2.93
N PHE A 154 17.49 7.52 -2.88
CA PHE A 154 18.79 7.01 -2.43
C PHE A 154 19.93 7.37 -3.39
N SER A 155 19.66 7.38 -4.70
CA SER A 155 20.63 7.81 -5.72
C SER A 155 21.10 9.24 -5.46
N TYR A 156 20.16 10.16 -5.24
CA TYR A 156 20.46 11.56 -4.89
C TYR A 156 21.25 11.68 -3.59
N LEU A 157 20.77 11.00 -2.53
CA LEU A 157 21.41 11.04 -1.22
C LEU A 157 22.87 10.57 -1.29
N LYS A 158 23.12 9.41 -1.92
CA LYS A 158 24.48 8.86 -2.10
C LYS A 158 25.38 9.82 -2.85
N THR A 159 24.85 10.44 -3.92
CA THR A 159 25.60 11.36 -4.74
C THR A 159 25.95 12.64 -3.98
N PHE A 160 25.01 13.24 -3.23
CA PHE A 160 25.31 14.38 -2.36
C PHE A 160 26.37 14.03 -1.30
N GLN A 161 26.22 12.89 -0.63
CA GLN A 161 27.16 12.47 0.40
C GLN A 161 28.58 12.26 -0.15
N LYS A 162 28.70 11.70 -1.36
CA LYS A 162 30.00 11.35 -1.95
C LYS A 162 30.70 12.53 -2.61
N TYR A 163 29.97 13.43 -3.26
CA TYR A 163 30.52 14.48 -4.11
C TYR A 163 30.39 15.89 -3.53
N GLY A 164 30.16 16.00 -2.23
CA GLY A 164 30.20 17.27 -1.52
C GLY A 164 28.91 18.10 -1.60
N GLY A 165 27.78 17.47 -1.38
CA GLY A 165 26.52 18.14 -1.08
C GLY A 165 26.62 18.94 0.22
N THR A 166 25.91 20.07 0.30
CA THR A 166 25.82 20.85 1.54
C THR A 166 25.06 20.06 2.61
N PRO A 167 25.24 20.37 3.91
CA PRO A 167 24.44 19.74 4.97
C PRO A 167 22.93 19.86 4.78
N GLU A 168 22.46 20.98 4.21
CA GLU A 168 21.05 21.22 3.90
C GLU A 168 20.57 20.32 2.74
N GLU A 169 21.34 20.19 1.65
CA GLU A 169 21.01 19.30 0.53
C GLU A 169 20.92 17.83 1.01
N ILE A 170 21.86 17.39 1.82
CA ILE A 170 21.86 16.05 2.41
C ILE A 170 20.64 15.85 3.32
N ALA A 171 20.33 16.81 4.20
CA ALA A 171 19.17 16.71 5.08
C ALA A 171 17.83 16.65 4.30
N ASN A 172 17.70 17.44 3.23
CA ASN A 172 16.52 17.40 2.38
C ASN A 172 16.41 16.06 1.61
N ALA A 173 17.52 15.52 1.11
CA ALA A 173 17.54 14.21 0.46
C ALA A 173 17.15 13.09 1.46
N GLN A 174 17.63 13.14 2.70
CA GLN A 174 17.22 12.22 3.78
C GLN A 174 15.71 12.32 4.08
N ALA A 175 15.17 13.54 4.13
CA ALA A 175 13.74 13.76 4.36
C ALA A 175 12.88 13.15 3.24
N ASN A 176 13.32 13.25 1.97
CA ASN A 176 12.65 12.63 0.83
C ASN A 176 12.68 11.09 0.92
N VAL A 177 13.81 10.49 1.30
CA VAL A 177 13.90 9.04 1.54
C VAL A 177 12.87 8.62 2.59
N VAL A 178 12.82 9.30 3.74
CA VAL A 178 11.89 9.00 4.84
C VAL A 178 10.43 9.13 4.39
N TYR A 179 10.11 10.15 3.59
CA TYR A 179 8.77 10.35 3.07
C TYR A 179 8.34 9.18 2.17
N VAL A 180 9.18 8.82 1.21
CA VAL A 180 8.86 7.73 0.27
C VAL A 180 8.80 6.38 0.98
N MET A 181 9.72 6.09 1.92
CA MET A 181 9.67 4.89 2.76
C MET A 181 8.33 4.75 3.48
N GLY A 182 7.91 5.81 4.17
CA GLY A 182 6.71 5.76 4.99
C GLY A 182 5.43 5.58 4.18
N VAL A 183 5.29 6.31 3.07
CA VAL A 183 4.12 6.20 2.18
C VAL A 183 4.07 4.84 1.49
N MET A 184 5.22 4.31 1.03
CA MET A 184 5.31 2.99 0.40
C MET A 184 4.78 1.88 1.29
N GLY A 185 5.00 1.98 2.60
CA GLY A 185 4.56 0.97 3.55
C GLY A 185 3.06 0.73 3.56
N HIS A 186 2.28 1.72 3.14
CA HIS A 186 0.84 1.56 2.96
C HIS A 186 0.53 0.50 1.90
N PHE A 187 1.04 0.68 0.69
CA PHE A 187 0.73 -0.22 -0.44
C PHE A 187 1.29 -1.62 -0.25
N VAL A 188 2.47 -1.76 0.36
CA VAL A 188 3.01 -3.08 0.71
C VAL A 188 2.17 -3.74 1.81
N GLY A 189 1.65 -2.95 2.74
CA GLY A 189 0.70 -3.38 3.76
C GLY A 189 -0.60 -3.90 3.14
N ASP A 190 -1.20 -3.14 2.23
CA ASP A 190 -2.38 -3.56 1.46
C ASP A 190 -2.14 -4.87 0.73
N GLY A 191 -0.97 -5.01 0.11
CA GLY A 191 -0.56 -6.23 -0.56
C GLY A 191 -0.49 -7.47 0.33
N SER A 192 -0.37 -7.31 1.65
CA SER A 192 -0.42 -8.42 2.62
C SER A 192 -1.83 -8.81 3.04
N GLN A 193 -2.79 -7.91 2.88
CA GLN A 193 -4.17 -8.11 3.30
C GLN A 193 -4.92 -8.89 2.20
N PRO A 194 -5.37 -10.13 2.47
CA PRO A 194 -6.04 -10.93 1.44
C PRO A 194 -7.24 -10.23 0.80
N LEU A 195 -7.98 -9.41 1.57
CA LEU A 195 -9.16 -8.71 1.06
C LEU A 195 -8.83 -7.56 0.08
N HIS A 196 -7.58 -7.14 -0.04
CA HIS A 196 -7.13 -6.18 -1.05
C HIS A 196 -6.70 -6.83 -2.37
N THR A 197 -6.84 -8.14 -2.47
CA THR A 197 -6.38 -8.92 -3.63
C THR A 197 -7.52 -9.60 -4.39
N THR A 198 -8.78 -9.30 -4.02
CA THR A 198 -9.96 -10.06 -4.47
C THR A 198 -11.21 -9.21 -4.60
N MET A 199 -12.08 -9.55 -5.56
CA MET A 199 -13.44 -9.01 -5.65
C MET A 199 -14.31 -9.32 -4.41
N HIS A 200 -13.93 -10.30 -3.60
CA HIS A 200 -14.62 -10.67 -2.36
C HIS A 200 -14.19 -9.82 -1.16
N PHE A 201 -13.72 -8.61 -1.38
CA PHE A 201 -13.10 -7.78 -0.35
C PHE A 201 -14.04 -7.44 0.82
N ASN A 202 -15.33 -7.25 0.59
CA ASN A 202 -16.28 -6.79 1.61
C ASN A 202 -17.54 -7.68 1.66
N GLY A 203 -17.34 -8.93 2.04
CA GLY A 203 -18.29 -10.01 1.96
C GLY A 203 -18.19 -10.79 0.65
N TRP A 204 -18.52 -12.10 0.72
CA TRP A 204 -18.44 -12.97 -0.45
C TRP A 204 -19.44 -12.59 -1.53
N VAL A 205 -19.02 -12.53 -2.77
CA VAL A 205 -19.81 -12.10 -3.95
C VAL A 205 -20.00 -13.28 -4.90
N GLY A 206 -21.20 -13.38 -5.52
CA GLY A 206 -21.54 -14.47 -6.45
C GLY A 206 -21.85 -15.80 -5.75
N ASP A 207 -21.56 -16.91 -6.44
CA ASP A 207 -21.81 -18.25 -5.90
C ASP A 207 -21.03 -18.48 -4.62
N ASN A 208 -21.74 -18.95 -3.58
CA ASN A 208 -21.16 -19.10 -2.24
C ASN A 208 -21.41 -20.55 -1.70
N PRO A 209 -20.79 -21.56 -2.30
CA PRO A 209 -21.00 -22.96 -1.90
C PRO A 209 -20.48 -23.27 -0.50
N HIS A 210 -19.54 -22.46 -0.02
CA HIS A 210 -18.97 -22.59 1.33
C HIS A 210 -19.80 -21.87 2.39
N GLY A 211 -20.81 -21.05 2.05
CA GLY A 211 -21.60 -20.28 2.99
C GLY A 211 -20.77 -19.28 3.80
N TYR A 212 -19.83 -18.61 3.15
CA TYR A 212 -19.02 -17.54 3.73
C TYR A 212 -19.88 -16.30 4.00
N THR A 213 -19.42 -15.42 4.89
CA THR A 213 -20.14 -14.19 5.21
C THR A 213 -20.28 -13.28 3.99
N THR A 214 -21.47 -12.67 3.83
CA THR A 214 -21.75 -11.64 2.82
C THR A 214 -21.83 -10.25 3.44
N SER A 215 -21.35 -10.11 4.69
CA SER A 215 -21.43 -8.87 5.45
C SER A 215 -20.55 -7.79 4.81
N LEU A 216 -21.16 -6.66 4.45
CA LEU A 216 -20.46 -5.47 3.97
C LEU A 216 -19.59 -4.76 5.03
N LYS A 217 -19.51 -5.32 6.24
CA LYS A 217 -18.65 -4.86 7.32
C LYS A 217 -17.43 -5.76 7.53
N PHE A 218 -17.30 -6.83 6.73
CA PHE A 218 -16.25 -7.82 6.95
C PHE A 218 -14.87 -7.22 6.78
N HIS A 219 -14.65 -6.42 5.75
CA HIS A 219 -13.39 -5.71 5.52
C HIS A 219 -13.01 -4.85 6.73
N GLN A 220 -13.88 -3.91 7.11
CA GLN A 220 -13.64 -3.03 8.26
C GLN A 220 -13.35 -3.79 9.56
N TRP A 221 -13.98 -4.96 9.72
CA TRP A 221 -13.75 -5.82 10.87
C TRP A 221 -12.31 -6.38 10.86
N ILE A 222 -11.86 -6.89 9.73
CA ILE A 222 -10.53 -7.49 9.59
C ILE A 222 -9.43 -6.44 9.69
N ASP A 223 -9.61 -5.27 9.08
CA ASP A 223 -8.57 -4.22 9.01
C ASP A 223 -8.24 -3.60 10.37
N GLY A 224 -9.22 -3.45 11.24
CA GLY A 224 -8.97 -2.81 12.52
C GLY A 224 -9.96 -3.18 13.62
N GLY A 225 -11.21 -3.50 13.26
CA GLY A 225 -12.25 -3.83 14.25
C GLY A 225 -11.83 -4.95 15.19
N TYR A 226 -11.33 -6.02 14.63
CA TYR A 226 -10.85 -7.18 15.39
C TYR A 226 -9.66 -6.82 16.29
N PHE A 227 -8.68 -6.09 15.79
CA PHE A 227 -7.53 -5.67 16.60
C PHE A 227 -7.94 -4.77 17.76
N ARG A 228 -8.81 -3.78 17.52
CA ARG A 228 -9.32 -2.92 18.61
C ARG A 228 -10.04 -3.71 19.70
N GLN A 229 -10.86 -4.67 19.31
CA GLN A 229 -11.59 -5.51 20.26
C GLN A 229 -10.66 -6.46 21.03
N THR A 230 -9.56 -6.91 20.44
CA THR A 230 -8.66 -7.91 21.01
C THR A 230 -7.39 -7.33 21.64
N GLY A 231 -7.39 -6.04 22.00
CA GLY A 231 -6.31 -5.39 22.76
C GLY A 231 -5.24 -4.71 21.94
N GLY A 232 -5.51 -4.40 20.65
CA GLY A 232 -4.61 -3.66 19.77
C GLY A 232 -3.49 -4.50 19.17
N ILE A 233 -2.56 -3.86 18.46
CA ILE A 233 -1.40 -4.50 17.84
C ILE A 233 -0.19 -4.36 18.75
N ASN A 234 0.42 -5.47 19.12
CA ASN A 234 1.65 -5.48 19.92
C ASN A 234 2.88 -5.58 19.02
N VAL A 235 3.35 -4.44 18.51
CA VAL A 235 4.52 -4.34 17.62
C VAL A 235 5.76 -4.97 18.24
N GLY A 236 6.03 -4.76 19.53
CA GLY A 236 7.20 -5.32 20.20
C GLY A 236 7.23 -6.86 20.17
N LYS A 237 6.06 -7.50 20.35
CA LYS A 237 5.94 -8.96 20.23
C LYS A 237 6.11 -9.43 18.77
N LEU A 238 5.58 -8.69 17.81
CA LEU A 238 5.65 -9.04 16.39
C LEU A 238 7.06 -8.83 15.83
N ALA A 239 7.76 -7.80 16.28
CA ALA A 239 9.15 -7.53 15.88
C ALA A 239 10.10 -8.70 16.18
N GLY A 240 9.81 -9.48 17.23
CA GLY A 240 10.56 -10.71 17.52
C GLY A 240 10.44 -11.83 16.46
N LYS A 241 9.52 -11.67 15.48
CA LYS A 241 9.32 -12.59 14.36
C LYS A 241 9.89 -12.07 13.05
N ILE A 242 10.41 -10.85 13.03
CA ILE A 242 11.02 -10.22 11.88
C ILE A 242 12.48 -10.71 11.76
N HIS A 243 12.91 -11.00 10.56
CA HIS A 243 14.29 -11.35 10.23
C HIS A 243 15.03 -10.12 9.68
N PRO A 244 16.38 -10.11 9.70
CA PRO A 244 17.13 -9.07 9.00
C PRO A 244 16.68 -8.95 7.54
N ALA A 245 16.56 -7.73 7.06
CA ALA A 245 16.13 -7.47 5.69
C ALA A 245 17.11 -8.06 4.68
N GLU A 246 16.59 -8.72 3.66
CA GLU A 246 17.36 -9.34 2.59
C GLU A 246 17.08 -8.65 1.25
N ARG A 247 18.08 -8.69 0.35
CA ARG A 247 17.91 -8.19 -1.01
C ARG A 247 16.94 -9.08 -1.78
N ILE A 248 15.91 -8.48 -2.37
CA ILE A 248 14.96 -9.17 -3.25
C ILE A 248 15.69 -9.67 -4.50
N LYS A 249 15.57 -10.96 -4.77
CA LYS A 249 16.43 -11.67 -5.71
C LYS A 249 16.32 -11.15 -7.15
N ASN A 250 15.10 -10.87 -7.62
CA ASN A 250 14.86 -10.50 -9.01
C ASN A 250 14.83 -8.98 -9.24
N ALA A 251 14.90 -8.15 -8.22
CA ALA A 251 14.72 -6.71 -8.31
C ALA A 251 15.64 -6.01 -9.33
N GLY A 252 16.85 -6.54 -9.55
CA GLY A 252 17.79 -6.02 -10.56
C GLY A 252 17.48 -6.39 -12.02
N GLN A 253 16.45 -7.20 -12.28
CA GLN A 253 15.97 -7.47 -13.62
C GLN A 253 15.04 -6.35 -14.10
N PRO A 254 14.86 -6.14 -15.43
CA PRO A 254 14.07 -5.01 -15.96
C PRO A 254 12.64 -4.89 -15.43
N ASP A 255 11.97 -6.02 -15.12
CA ASP A 255 10.62 -6.08 -14.55
C ASP A 255 10.58 -6.82 -13.20
N GLY A 256 11.76 -7.10 -12.62
CA GLY A 256 11.91 -8.00 -11.47
C GLY A 256 11.11 -7.57 -10.27
N MET A 257 11.18 -6.31 -9.84
CA MET A 257 10.41 -5.82 -8.70
C MET A 257 8.89 -5.88 -8.95
N PHE A 258 8.45 -5.58 -10.17
CA PHE A 258 7.03 -5.70 -10.52
C PHE A 258 6.56 -7.16 -10.43
N ARG A 259 7.31 -8.11 -10.97
CA ARG A 259 6.98 -9.54 -10.88
C ARG A 259 7.02 -10.07 -9.45
N ASP A 260 7.96 -9.61 -8.64
CA ASP A 260 8.03 -9.97 -7.23
C ASP A 260 6.86 -9.38 -6.44
N ALA A 261 6.42 -8.15 -6.73
CA ALA A 261 5.21 -7.55 -6.16
C ALA A 261 3.94 -8.32 -6.56
N VAL A 262 3.79 -8.68 -7.83
CA VAL A 262 2.68 -9.52 -8.31
C VAL A 262 2.68 -10.87 -7.60
N SER A 263 3.83 -11.54 -7.51
CA SER A 263 3.97 -12.85 -6.83
C SER A 263 3.59 -12.75 -5.36
N TYR A 264 4.06 -11.70 -4.67
CA TYR A 264 3.70 -11.43 -3.28
C TYR A 264 2.18 -11.31 -3.10
N ILE A 265 1.50 -10.56 -3.94
CA ILE A 265 0.05 -10.36 -3.89
C ILE A 265 -0.70 -11.67 -4.20
N VAL A 266 -0.26 -12.44 -5.19
CA VAL A 266 -0.85 -13.75 -5.53
C VAL A 266 -0.78 -14.73 -4.36
N GLU A 267 0.32 -14.75 -3.61
CA GLU A 267 0.43 -15.59 -2.42
C GLU A 267 -0.55 -15.16 -1.31
N GLN A 268 -0.88 -13.87 -1.20
CA GLN A 268 -1.88 -13.42 -0.25
C GLN A 268 -3.32 -13.69 -0.73
N ASN A 269 -3.58 -13.62 -2.03
CA ASN A 269 -4.88 -14.00 -2.61
C ASN A 269 -5.28 -15.44 -2.28
N LYS A 270 -4.32 -16.36 -2.26
CA LYS A 270 -4.57 -17.76 -1.83
C LYS A 270 -5.11 -17.87 -0.40
N LEU A 271 -4.96 -16.83 0.40
CA LEU A 271 -5.40 -16.77 1.80
C LEU A 271 -6.82 -16.20 1.96
N VAL A 272 -7.48 -15.76 0.88
CA VAL A 272 -8.87 -15.26 0.91
C VAL A 272 -9.83 -16.34 1.46
N GLY A 273 -9.83 -17.52 0.86
CA GLY A 273 -10.65 -18.64 1.32
C GLY A 273 -10.36 -19.04 2.78
N PRO A 274 -9.10 -19.25 3.19
CA PRO A 274 -8.73 -19.47 4.59
C PRO A 274 -9.21 -18.38 5.54
N LEU A 275 -9.13 -17.10 5.19
CA LEU A 275 -9.62 -15.99 6.02
C LEU A 275 -11.13 -16.08 6.24
N TYR A 276 -11.89 -16.29 5.16
CA TYR A 276 -13.35 -16.50 5.25
C TYR A 276 -13.73 -17.75 6.03
N ALA A 277 -12.93 -18.82 5.95
CA ALA A 277 -13.13 -20.03 6.74
C ALA A 277 -12.95 -19.78 8.23
N LEU A 278 -11.93 -19.01 8.63
CA LEU A 278 -11.73 -18.60 10.03
C LEU A 278 -12.93 -17.83 10.60
N ASP A 279 -13.49 -16.91 9.80
CA ASP A 279 -14.70 -16.17 10.18
C ASP A 279 -15.89 -17.11 10.35
N LYS A 280 -16.17 -17.96 9.35
CA LYS A 280 -17.26 -18.94 9.40
C LYS A 280 -17.16 -19.88 10.58
N GLU A 281 -15.96 -20.28 10.97
CA GLU A 281 -15.71 -21.13 12.12
C GLU A 281 -15.84 -20.39 13.46
N GLY A 282 -16.09 -19.07 13.45
CA GLY A 282 -16.18 -18.23 14.64
C GLY A 282 -14.85 -17.93 15.31
N LYS A 283 -13.74 -18.06 14.59
CA LYS A 283 -12.36 -17.84 15.07
C LYS A 283 -11.92 -16.37 14.99
N LEU A 284 -12.76 -15.52 14.40
CA LEU A 284 -12.53 -14.08 14.23
C LEU A 284 -13.60 -13.22 14.91
N THR A 285 -14.35 -13.77 15.89
CA THR A 285 -15.36 -12.98 16.63
C THR A 285 -14.73 -11.99 17.62
N GLY A 286 -13.49 -12.22 18.05
CA GLY A 286 -12.82 -11.44 19.07
C GLY A 286 -13.32 -11.73 20.51
N GLU A 287 -14.15 -12.76 20.69
CA GLU A 287 -14.76 -13.12 21.98
C GLU A 287 -14.45 -14.57 22.38
N GLY A 288 -14.04 -14.75 23.62
CA GLY A 288 -13.65 -16.06 24.17
C GLY A 288 -12.41 -16.65 23.46
N ASP A 289 -11.92 -17.76 23.95
CA ASP A 289 -10.69 -18.39 23.44
C ASP A 289 -10.78 -18.71 21.94
N LYS A 290 -11.92 -19.27 21.51
CA LYS A 290 -12.15 -19.61 20.11
C LYS A 290 -12.13 -18.38 19.20
N GLY A 291 -12.76 -17.28 19.60
CA GLY A 291 -12.81 -16.05 18.82
C GLY A 291 -11.46 -15.34 18.66
N LEU A 292 -10.48 -15.74 19.48
CA LEU A 292 -9.11 -15.23 19.41
C LEU A 292 -8.16 -16.12 18.56
N GLU A 293 -8.60 -17.32 18.12
CA GLU A 293 -7.74 -18.21 17.32
C GLU A 293 -7.27 -17.57 16.01
N GLY A 294 -8.12 -16.76 15.36
CA GLY A 294 -7.77 -16.05 14.11
C GLY A 294 -6.70 -14.97 14.28
N ARG A 295 -6.36 -14.57 15.52
CA ARG A 295 -5.32 -13.56 15.79
C ARG A 295 -3.97 -13.96 15.22
N VAL A 296 -3.62 -15.24 15.27
CA VAL A 296 -2.34 -15.73 14.73
C VAL A 296 -2.23 -15.49 13.23
N PHE A 297 -3.34 -15.66 12.51
CA PHE A 297 -3.40 -15.38 11.06
C PHE A 297 -3.16 -13.90 10.78
N LEU A 298 -3.91 -13.01 11.43
CA LEU A 298 -3.81 -11.56 11.19
C LEU A 298 -2.46 -11.00 11.63
N ASP A 299 -1.93 -11.39 12.79
CA ASP A 299 -0.58 -11.05 13.24
C ASP A 299 0.48 -11.52 12.21
N GLY A 300 0.28 -12.71 11.62
CA GLY A 300 1.13 -13.25 10.57
C GLY A 300 1.15 -12.38 9.31
N GLN A 301 0.02 -11.81 8.92
CA GLN A 301 -0.06 -10.91 7.75
C GLN A 301 0.67 -9.59 8.01
N LEU A 302 0.56 -9.02 9.21
CA LEU A 302 1.35 -7.82 9.60
C LEU A 302 2.85 -8.09 9.57
N VAL A 303 3.30 -9.25 10.06
CA VAL A 303 4.73 -9.64 10.01
C VAL A 303 5.21 -9.81 8.57
N LYS A 304 4.42 -10.46 7.70
CA LYS A 304 4.76 -10.60 6.27
C LYS A 304 4.89 -9.24 5.58
N ALA A 305 3.95 -8.33 5.88
CA ALA A 305 4.00 -6.97 5.33
C ALA A 305 5.28 -6.23 5.78
N GLY A 306 5.56 -6.24 7.08
CA GLY A 306 6.76 -5.60 7.62
C GLY A 306 8.04 -6.18 7.07
N GLN A 307 8.12 -7.51 6.91
CA GLN A 307 9.29 -8.17 6.32
C GLN A 307 9.46 -7.78 4.86
N MET A 308 8.41 -7.94 4.03
CA MET A 308 8.47 -7.57 2.60
C MET A 308 8.84 -6.10 2.40
N LEU A 309 8.28 -5.22 3.20
CA LEU A 309 8.57 -3.79 3.14
C LEU A 309 10.04 -3.49 3.48
N GLY A 310 10.56 -4.12 4.53
CA GLY A 310 11.99 -3.98 4.90
C GLY A 310 12.91 -4.49 3.81
N ASP A 311 12.59 -5.62 3.20
CA ASP A 311 13.36 -6.21 2.08
C ASP A 311 13.34 -5.29 0.86
N ILE A 312 12.19 -4.65 0.54
CA ILE A 312 12.08 -3.67 -0.54
C ILE A 312 12.92 -2.43 -0.24
N TRP A 313 12.85 -1.86 0.97
CA TRP A 313 13.65 -0.69 1.34
C TRP A 313 15.15 -0.97 1.27
N TYR A 314 15.56 -2.13 1.81
CA TYR A 314 16.96 -2.56 1.77
C TYR A 314 17.46 -2.76 0.33
N THR A 315 16.62 -3.38 -0.51
CA THR A 315 16.91 -3.58 -1.93
C THR A 315 17.08 -2.25 -2.66
N ALA A 316 16.16 -1.31 -2.44
CA ALA A 316 16.23 0.03 -3.05
C ALA A 316 17.52 0.76 -2.65
N TRP A 317 17.92 0.65 -1.39
CA TRP A 317 19.18 1.22 -0.92
C TRP A 317 20.39 0.58 -1.57
N LEU A 318 20.44 -0.75 -1.69
CA LEU A 318 21.55 -1.46 -2.32
C LEU A 318 21.68 -1.13 -3.81
N GLU A 319 20.54 -1.10 -4.52
CA GLU A 319 20.48 -0.98 -5.98
C GLU A 319 20.47 0.46 -6.51
N ALA A 320 20.34 1.45 -5.65
CA ALA A 320 20.37 2.85 -6.06
C ALA A 320 21.75 3.22 -6.63
N PRO A 321 21.85 3.56 -7.95
CA PRO A 321 23.09 4.02 -8.54
C PRO A 321 23.40 5.46 -8.10
N GLU A 322 24.63 5.91 -8.30
CA GLU A 322 24.96 7.34 -8.21
C GLU A 322 24.31 8.10 -9.37
N ASP A 323 23.80 9.31 -9.11
CA ASP A 323 23.24 10.17 -10.14
C ASP A 323 24.36 10.89 -10.90
N GLN A 324 24.62 10.44 -12.13
CA GLN A 324 25.71 10.96 -12.96
C GLN A 324 25.56 12.45 -13.35
N TYR A 325 24.32 12.93 -13.46
CA TYR A 325 24.07 14.34 -13.78
C TYR A 325 24.38 15.21 -12.56
N LEU A 326 23.88 14.85 -11.40
CA LEU A 326 24.15 15.55 -10.14
C LEU A 326 25.65 15.50 -9.79
N GLU A 327 26.33 14.35 -9.99
CA GLU A 327 27.77 14.22 -9.81
C GLU A 327 28.54 15.29 -10.58
N LYS A 328 28.27 15.41 -11.89
CA LYS A 328 28.93 16.42 -12.75
C LYS A 328 28.68 17.85 -12.28
N GLN A 329 27.48 18.15 -11.82
CA GLN A 329 27.13 19.47 -11.28
C GLN A 329 27.92 19.78 -10.01
N LEU A 330 27.99 18.82 -9.06
CA LEU A 330 28.70 18.97 -7.80
C LEU A 330 30.20 19.13 -8.03
N GLN A 331 30.80 18.33 -8.93
CA GLN A 331 32.19 18.45 -9.31
C GLN A 331 32.51 19.82 -9.94
N GLY A 332 31.63 20.31 -10.84
CA GLY A 332 31.76 21.65 -11.43
C GLY A 332 31.65 22.77 -10.40
N ARG A 333 30.71 22.64 -9.44
CA ARG A 333 30.56 23.60 -8.33
C ARG A 333 31.81 23.68 -7.46
N ASN A 334 32.38 22.53 -7.12
CA ASN A 334 33.56 22.44 -6.26
C ASN A 334 34.85 22.81 -6.96
N ALA A 335 34.92 22.75 -8.31
CA ALA A 335 36.05 23.17 -9.09
C ALA A 335 36.09 24.70 -9.41
N ALA A 336 34.94 25.39 -9.23
CA ALA A 336 34.89 26.83 -9.44
C ALA A 336 35.66 27.56 -8.31
N PRO A 337 36.59 28.50 -8.64
CA PRO A 337 37.31 29.25 -7.64
C PRO A 337 36.33 30.05 -6.78
N ALA A 338 36.51 29.98 -5.44
CA ALA A 338 35.74 30.77 -4.48
C ALA A 338 35.93 32.29 -4.83
N GLY A 339 34.98 32.90 -5.53
CA GLY A 339 35.08 34.31 -5.84
C GLY A 339 34.25 34.85 -7.00
N THR A 340 33.44 34.07 -7.68
CA THR A 340 32.54 34.61 -8.72
C THR A 340 31.06 34.51 -8.29
N GLU A 341 30.68 35.31 -7.26
CA GLU A 341 29.27 35.69 -7.13
C GLU A 341 28.92 36.54 -8.37
N LYS A 342 28.13 35.97 -9.27
CA LYS A 342 27.52 36.79 -10.33
C LYS A 342 26.54 37.77 -9.67
N LYS A 343 26.89 39.05 -9.71
CA LYS A 343 26.01 40.18 -9.40
C LYS A 343 24.78 40.17 -10.30
#